data_eae20b7aff6a82088cbf4cf72140def5
#
_entry.id   eae20b7aff6a82088cbf4cf72140def5
#
_cell.length_a   1.000
_cell.length_b   1.000
_cell.length_c   1.000
_cell.angle_alpha   90.00
_cell.angle_beta   90.00
_cell.angle_gamma   90.00
#
_symmetry.space_group_name_H-M   'P 1'
#
loop_
_entity.id
_entity.type
_entity.pdbx_description
1 polymer ?
#
loop_
_entity_poly.entity_id
_entity_poly.type
_entity_poly.pdbx_seq_one_letter_code
_entity_poly.pdbx_strand_id
1 'polypeptide(L)'
;MNIVYASDEGYCQHMAVSIVSLIEHNKSEQLTFHILSDGISIEKEDQLRAMVRGYGKKIVFYPIEHLMEELRGQIYGLDTGRFRITTLARLLMGSILPRMVTKVLYLDCDTVVLRSIAPLYRL
;
A
#
# COMPACT_ATOMS: atom_id res chain seq x y z
N MET A 1 8.73 -1.14 11.09
CA MET A 1 8.08 -2.17 10.24
C MET A 1 7.65 -1.53 8.92
N ASN A 2 7.83 -2.23 7.83
CA ASN A 2 7.45 -1.77 6.49
C ASN A 2 6.13 -2.42 6.08
N ILE A 3 5.12 -1.62 5.81
CA ILE A 3 3.79 -2.05 5.44
C ILE A 3 3.51 -1.58 4.01
N VAL A 4 3.02 -2.47 3.16
CA VAL A 4 2.74 -2.17 1.76
C VAL A 4 1.24 -2.26 1.49
N TYR A 5 0.72 -1.25 0.83
CA TYR A 5 -0.61 -1.24 0.23
C TYR A 5 -0.49 -0.94 -1.26
N ALA A 6 -1.42 -1.45 -2.04
CA ALA A 6 -1.61 -1.03 -3.43
C ALA A 6 -3.03 -0.48 -3.57
N SER A 7 -3.19 0.70 -4.13
CA SER A 7 -4.47 1.38 -4.21
C SER A 7 -4.61 2.22 -5.47
N ASP A 8 -5.84 2.28 -5.95
CA ASP A 8 -6.29 3.31 -6.88
C ASP A 8 -7.05 4.42 -6.11
N GLU A 9 -7.60 5.37 -6.86
CA GLU A 9 -8.37 6.48 -6.30
C GLU A 9 -9.60 5.99 -5.52
N GLY A 10 -10.29 4.97 -6.03
CA GLY A 10 -11.52 4.46 -5.44
C GLY A 10 -11.33 3.77 -4.09
N TYR A 11 -10.17 3.18 -3.82
CA TYR A 11 -9.89 2.47 -2.57
C TYR A 11 -9.12 3.29 -1.53
N CYS A 12 -8.81 4.55 -1.82
CA CYS A 12 -8.06 5.43 -0.91
C CYS A 12 -8.69 5.54 0.48
N GLN A 13 -10.00 5.71 0.55
CA GLN A 13 -10.70 5.85 1.83
C GLN A 13 -10.62 4.57 2.65
N HIS A 14 -10.79 3.42 2.01
CA HIS A 14 -10.65 2.11 2.66
C HIS A 14 -9.23 1.93 3.20
N MET A 15 -8.23 2.25 2.38
CA MET A 15 -6.83 2.19 2.77
C MET A 15 -6.54 3.11 3.96
N ALA A 16 -7.09 4.32 3.98
CA ALA A 16 -6.91 5.25 5.10
C ALA A 16 -7.45 4.65 6.41
N VAL A 17 -8.61 4.02 6.39
CA VAL A 17 -9.18 3.34 7.55
C VAL A 17 -8.27 2.20 8.01
N SER A 18 -7.77 1.38 7.08
CA SER A 18 -6.83 0.30 7.38
C SER A 18 -5.56 0.83 8.05
N ILE A 19 -4.95 1.86 7.49
CA ILE A 19 -3.74 2.50 8.01
C ILE A 19 -3.96 3.01 9.45
N VAL A 20 -5.05 3.73 9.68
CA VAL A 20 -5.36 4.26 11.02
C VAL A 20 -5.55 3.12 12.01
N SER A 21 -6.28 2.08 11.65
CA SER A 21 -6.49 0.93 12.52
C SER A 21 -5.17 0.25 12.89
N LEU A 22 -4.24 0.16 11.94
CA LEU A 22 -2.92 -0.42 12.17
C LEU A 22 -2.10 0.47 13.12
N ILE A 23 -2.08 1.78 12.89
CA ILE A 23 -1.35 2.73 13.75
C ILE A 23 -1.88 2.67 15.18
N GLU A 24 -3.21 2.68 15.35
CA GLU A 24 -3.84 2.68 16.68
C GLU A 24 -3.46 1.45 17.51
N HIS A 25 -3.22 0.31 16.88
CA HIS A 25 -2.83 -0.93 17.56
C HIS A 25 -1.31 -1.17 17.60
N ASN A 26 -0.51 -0.23 17.05
CA ASN A 26 0.94 -0.37 16.96
C ASN A 26 1.65 0.98 17.21
N LYS A 27 1.15 1.77 18.17
CA LYS A 27 1.62 3.14 18.42
C LYS A 27 3.10 3.24 18.78
N SER A 28 3.64 2.25 19.48
CA SER A 28 5.03 2.20 19.89
C SER A 28 6.00 1.74 18.80
N GLU A 29 5.49 1.21 17.69
CA GLU A 29 6.31 0.68 16.61
C GLU A 29 6.69 1.78 15.62
N GLN A 30 7.89 1.69 15.07
CA GLN A 30 8.28 2.50 13.91
C GLN A 30 7.60 1.92 12.67
N LEU A 31 6.76 2.71 12.03
CA LEU A 31 5.98 2.30 10.86
C LEU A 31 6.35 3.15 9.65
N THR A 32 6.62 2.47 8.55
CA THR A 32 6.75 3.09 7.22
C THR A 32 5.74 2.43 6.29
N PHE A 33 4.83 3.24 5.77
CA PHE A 33 3.84 2.81 4.80
C PHE A 33 4.36 3.06 3.39
N HIS A 34 4.37 2.03 2.57
CA HIS A 34 4.74 2.08 1.17
C HIS A 34 3.47 1.89 0.33
N ILE A 35 3.10 2.90 -0.41
CA ILE A 35 1.85 2.90 -1.19
C ILE A 35 2.18 2.78 -2.66
N LEU A 36 1.80 1.66 -3.26
CA LEU A 36 1.85 1.47 -4.70
C LEU A 36 0.62 2.17 -5.28
N SER A 37 0.84 3.34 -5.88
CA SER A 37 -0.22 4.27 -6.29
C SER A 37 -0.58 4.08 -7.75
N ASP A 38 -1.78 3.62 -8.02
CA ASP A 38 -2.33 3.57 -9.37
C ASP A 38 -3.34 4.70 -9.57
N GLY A 39 -2.83 5.88 -9.90
CA GLY A 39 -3.65 7.05 -10.21
C GLY A 39 -4.31 7.72 -9.02
N ILE A 40 -3.75 7.60 -7.83
CA ILE A 40 -4.22 8.37 -6.67
C ILE A 40 -3.94 9.85 -6.93
N SER A 41 -4.94 10.71 -6.74
CA SER A 41 -4.78 12.16 -6.91
C SER A 41 -3.80 12.74 -5.90
N ILE A 42 -3.12 13.82 -6.28
CA ILE A 42 -2.20 14.55 -5.40
C ILE A 42 -2.91 15.01 -4.13
N GLU A 43 -4.16 15.46 -4.25
CA GLU A 43 -4.97 15.88 -3.10
C GLU A 43 -5.13 14.77 -2.06
N LYS A 44 -5.47 13.57 -2.51
CA LYS A 44 -5.63 12.41 -1.61
C LYS A 44 -4.30 11.92 -1.06
N GLU A 45 -3.23 11.94 -1.87
CA GLU A 45 -1.89 11.66 -1.38
C GLU A 45 -1.49 12.62 -0.26
N ASP A 46 -1.73 13.92 -0.44
CA ASP A 46 -1.41 14.95 0.56
C ASP A 46 -2.23 14.77 1.84
N GLN A 47 -3.50 14.41 1.73
CA GLN A 47 -4.34 14.09 2.88
C GLN A 47 -3.82 12.88 3.66
N LEU A 48 -3.41 11.82 2.96
CA LEU A 48 -2.83 10.63 3.58
C LEU A 48 -1.49 10.95 4.25
N ARG A 49 -0.64 11.75 3.60
CA ARG A 49 0.64 12.18 4.19
C ARG A 49 0.42 12.95 5.49
N ALA A 50 -0.50 13.90 5.47
CA ALA A 50 -0.80 14.71 6.65
C ALA A 50 -1.31 13.83 7.81
N MET A 51 -2.20 12.90 7.51
CA MET A 51 -2.75 11.95 8.48
C MET A 51 -1.66 11.08 9.12
N VAL A 52 -0.84 10.43 8.30
CA VAL A 52 0.21 9.52 8.77
C VAL A 52 1.30 10.26 9.54
N ARG A 53 1.74 11.41 9.03
CA ARG A 53 2.72 12.27 9.71
C ARG A 53 2.21 12.82 11.02
N GLY A 54 0.90 13.10 11.11
CA GLY A 54 0.26 13.52 12.35
C GLY A 54 0.38 12.48 13.47
N TYR A 55 0.48 11.20 13.12
CA TYR A 55 0.75 10.11 14.05
C TYR A 55 2.26 9.86 14.29
N GLY A 56 3.13 10.65 13.67
CA GLY A 56 4.58 10.46 13.78
C GLY A 56 5.13 9.28 12.98
N LYS A 57 4.38 8.81 11.98
CA LYS A 57 4.76 7.69 11.13
C LYS A 57 5.19 8.18 9.74
N LYS A 58 5.77 7.28 8.94
CA LYS A 58 6.28 7.59 7.60
C LYS A 58 5.39 6.98 6.53
N ILE A 59 5.26 7.68 5.40
CA ILE A 59 4.54 7.20 4.22
C ILE A 59 5.29 7.62 2.96
N VAL A 60 5.38 6.70 2.01
CA VAL A 60 6.03 6.91 0.71
C VAL A 60 5.10 6.40 -0.38
N PHE A 61 4.90 7.20 -1.44
CA PHE A 61 4.09 6.83 -2.59
C PHE A 61 4.99 6.45 -3.77
N TYR A 62 4.66 5.35 -4.43
CA TYR A 62 5.32 4.87 -5.65
C TYR A 62 4.30 4.85 -6.78
N PRO A 63 4.40 5.75 -7.78
CA PRO A 63 3.49 5.72 -8.92
C PRO A 63 3.74 4.48 -9.77
N ILE A 64 2.69 3.72 -10.02
CA ILE A 64 2.75 2.47 -10.80
C ILE A 64 1.86 2.49 -12.03
N GLU A 65 1.29 3.64 -12.38
CA GLU A 65 0.29 3.79 -13.46
C GLU A 65 0.82 3.29 -14.80
N HIS A 66 2.02 3.70 -15.20
CA HIS A 66 2.62 3.28 -16.46
C HIS A 66 2.91 1.78 -16.50
N LEU A 67 3.40 1.24 -15.39
CA LEU A 67 3.67 -0.18 -15.26
C LEU A 67 2.38 -1.00 -15.37
N MET A 68 1.30 -0.51 -14.79
CA MET A 68 -0.02 -1.15 -14.86
C MET A 68 -0.59 -1.10 -16.29
N GLU A 69 -0.42 0.00 -17.00
CA GLU A 69 -0.83 0.13 -18.39
C GLU A 69 -0.06 -0.84 -19.31
N GLU A 70 1.25 -0.95 -19.14
CA GLU A 70 2.07 -1.91 -19.89
C GLU A 70 1.60 -3.34 -19.66
N LEU A 71 1.34 -3.71 -18.40
CA LEU A 71 0.88 -5.05 -18.05
C LEU A 71 -0.50 -5.36 -18.60
N ARG A 72 -1.42 -4.42 -18.57
CA ARG A 72 -2.74 -4.56 -19.20
C ARG A 72 -2.62 -4.76 -20.71
N GLY A 73 -1.68 -4.07 -21.35
CA GLY A 73 -1.39 -4.23 -22.76
C GLY A 73 -0.81 -5.59 -23.12
N GLN A 74 0.03 -6.17 -22.25
CA GLN A 74 0.65 -7.49 -22.46
C GLN A 74 -0.32 -8.65 -22.20
N ILE A 75 -1.33 -8.44 -21.37
CA ILE A 75 -2.33 -9.45 -21.00
C ILE A 75 -3.59 -9.28 -21.87
N TYR A 76 -3.45 -8.71 -23.04
CA TYR A 76 -4.57 -8.51 -23.98
C TYR A 76 -5.20 -9.85 -24.34
N GLY A 77 -6.51 -10.00 -24.07
CA GLY A 77 -7.29 -11.22 -24.34
C GLY A 77 -7.57 -12.08 -23.11
N LEU A 78 -6.95 -11.80 -21.96
CA LEU A 78 -7.38 -12.36 -20.68
C LEU A 78 -8.44 -11.44 -20.07
N ASP A 79 -9.40 -12.02 -19.37
CA ASP A 79 -10.43 -11.25 -18.66
C ASP A 79 -9.77 -10.43 -17.54
N THR A 80 -9.28 -9.25 -17.89
CA THR A 80 -8.57 -8.35 -17.01
C THR A 80 -9.47 -7.74 -15.93
N GLY A 81 -10.79 -7.88 -16.04
CA GLY A 81 -11.72 -7.42 -15.01
C GLY A 81 -11.57 -8.13 -13.66
N ARG A 82 -10.90 -9.28 -13.64
CA ARG A 82 -10.59 -10.04 -12.40
C ARG A 82 -9.16 -9.82 -11.88
N PHE A 83 -8.25 -9.33 -12.72
CA PHE A 83 -6.88 -8.98 -12.30
C PHE A 83 -6.89 -7.58 -11.72
N ARG A 84 -7.23 -7.49 -10.45
CA ARG A 84 -7.13 -6.24 -9.71
C ARG A 84 -5.67 -5.84 -9.58
N ILE A 85 -5.42 -4.54 -9.53
CA ILE A 85 -4.15 -3.89 -9.24
C ILE A 85 -3.39 -4.61 -8.11
N THR A 86 -4.10 -5.03 -7.09
CA THR A 86 -3.57 -5.74 -5.93
C THR A 86 -2.79 -7.00 -6.30
N THR A 87 -3.28 -7.80 -7.23
CA THR A 87 -2.61 -9.04 -7.65
C THR A 87 -1.33 -8.76 -8.41
N LEU A 88 -1.35 -7.80 -9.34
CA LEU A 88 -0.17 -7.43 -10.13
C LEU A 88 0.87 -6.69 -9.27
N ALA A 89 0.42 -5.84 -8.38
CA ALA A 89 1.30 -5.12 -7.46
C ALA A 89 2.09 -6.06 -6.54
N ARG A 90 1.49 -7.15 -6.07
CA ARG A 90 2.18 -8.18 -5.28
C ARG A 90 3.36 -8.79 -6.04
N LEU A 91 3.18 -9.07 -7.33
CA LEU A 91 4.23 -9.65 -8.16
C LEU A 91 5.38 -8.68 -8.42
N LEU A 92 5.11 -7.38 -8.38
CA LEU A 92 6.05 -6.34 -8.79
C LEU A 92 6.73 -5.63 -7.61
N MET A 93 6.28 -5.86 -6.38
CA MET A 93 6.83 -5.19 -5.19
C MET A 93 8.35 -5.25 -5.12
N GLY A 94 8.91 -6.41 -5.42
CA GLY A 94 10.35 -6.62 -5.36
C GLY A 94 11.16 -5.74 -6.31
N SER A 95 10.56 -5.31 -7.42
CA SER A 95 11.22 -4.42 -8.39
C SER A 95 10.96 -2.93 -8.13
N ILE A 96 9.89 -2.61 -7.40
CA ILE A 96 9.46 -1.22 -7.16
C ILE A 96 10.06 -0.67 -5.87
N LEU A 97 10.08 -1.46 -4.80
CA LEU A 97 10.56 -1.02 -3.49
C LEU A 97 12.08 -0.85 -3.46
N PRO A 98 12.59 0.10 -2.64
CA PRO A 98 14.03 0.26 -2.47
C PRO A 98 14.70 -1.02 -1.97
N ARG A 99 15.93 -1.29 -2.45
CA ARG A 99 16.67 -2.50 -2.08
C ARG A 99 16.93 -2.64 -0.58
N MET A 100 16.95 -1.53 0.16
CA MET A 100 17.12 -1.56 1.60
C MET A 100 15.89 -2.11 2.34
N VAL A 101 14.73 -2.15 1.69
CA VAL A 101 13.51 -2.75 2.24
C VAL A 101 13.56 -4.24 1.96
N THR A 102 13.98 -5.01 2.94
CA THR A 102 14.19 -6.46 2.81
C THR A 102 13.02 -7.29 3.32
N LYS A 103 12.10 -6.67 4.04
CA LYS A 103 10.94 -7.34 4.63
C LYS A 103 9.76 -6.39 4.66
N VAL A 104 8.62 -6.87 4.20
CA VAL A 104 7.36 -6.11 4.20
C VAL A 104 6.21 -6.98 4.65
N LEU A 105 5.19 -6.35 5.20
CA LEU A 105 3.86 -6.94 5.34
C LEU A 105 2.95 -6.27 4.31
N TYR A 106 2.41 -7.05 3.39
CA TYR A 106 1.42 -6.57 2.43
C TYR A 106 0.02 -6.71 3.01
N LEU A 107 -0.78 -5.66 2.91
CA LEU A 107 -2.18 -5.67 3.34
C LEU A 107 -3.09 -5.17 2.20
N ASP A 108 -4.24 -5.79 2.07
CA ASP A 108 -5.29 -5.29 1.19
C ASP A 108 -5.93 -4.03 1.80
N CYS A 109 -6.39 -3.12 0.94
CA CYS A 109 -6.94 -1.82 1.37
C CYS A 109 -8.20 -1.93 2.23
N ASP A 110 -8.99 -2.99 2.04
CA ASP A 110 -10.26 -3.23 2.73
C ASP A 110 -10.11 -4.09 4.00
N THR A 111 -8.97 -3.98 4.66
CA THR A 111 -8.68 -4.67 5.92
C THR A 111 -8.76 -3.73 7.11
N VAL A 112 -9.05 -4.30 8.28
CA VAL A 112 -9.00 -3.59 9.56
C VAL A 112 -8.13 -4.36 10.52
N VAL A 113 -7.16 -3.67 11.12
CA VAL A 113 -6.23 -4.27 12.08
C VAL A 113 -6.79 -4.12 13.49
N LEU A 114 -6.93 -5.22 14.20
CA LEU A 114 -7.59 -5.27 15.52
C LEU A 114 -6.62 -5.48 16.69
N ARG A 115 -5.34 -5.70 16.41
CA ARG A 115 -4.32 -5.89 17.44
C ARG A 115 -2.93 -5.63 16.88
N SER A 116 -1.91 -5.70 17.72
CA SER A 116 -0.52 -5.53 17.27
C SER A 116 -0.14 -6.56 16.20
N ILE A 117 0.49 -6.07 15.14
CA ILE A 117 1.05 -6.91 14.07
C ILE A 117 2.52 -7.26 14.30
N ALA A 118 3.13 -6.75 15.36
CA ALA A 118 4.55 -6.97 15.61
C ALA A 118 4.93 -8.46 15.72
N PRO A 119 4.15 -9.33 16.39
CA PRO A 119 4.46 -10.76 16.42
C PRO A 119 4.46 -11.40 15.03
N LEU A 120 3.51 -11.03 14.18
CA LEU A 120 3.45 -11.51 12.80
C LEU A 120 4.64 -11.00 11.98
N TYR A 121 4.94 -9.73 12.11
CA TYR A 121 6.03 -9.10 11.34
C TYR A 121 7.40 -9.67 11.70
N ARG A 122 7.60 -10.07 12.95
CA ARG A 122 8.87 -10.61 13.45
C ARG A 122 9.08 -12.10 13.19
N LEU A 123 8.12 -12.77 12.60
CA LEU A 123 8.31 -14.16 12.15
C LEU A 123 9.48 -14.25 11.10
#